data_086eb28efc4c7d7521bda1fea5f73f07
#
_entry.id   086eb28efc4c7d7521bda1fea5f73f07
#
_cell.length_a   1.000
_cell.length_b   1.000
_cell.length_c   1.000
_cell.angle_alpha   90.00
_cell.angle_beta   90.00
_cell.angle_gamma   90.00
#
_symmetry.space_group_name_H-M   'P 1'
#
loop_
_entity.id
_entity.type
_entity.pdbx_description
1 polymer ?
#
loop_
_entity_poly.entity_id
_entity_poly.type
_entity_poly.pdbx_seq_one_letter_code
_entity_poly.pdbx_strand_id
1 'polypeptide(L)'
;MKNIIKNTVTEREEKPKMANKVSEKTTDSSRILGNEKHNKVPFAVVEAYKTTRIHIVSTLEKSKAKVVAISSPNAAEGKSTTAINIAIALSQLNKKVLIIDADSRRSTVHKKLKAQNALGLLDIISGTGTIEEATKTYNDNLKFITAGTQANNPSELFSTESFSDFLDEIKDMYDYIIFDTPPINLVSDALVIAQKCDGIILIARANITTYDAFKRTVDSTKELNINVFGVIINGFESEKSYKYGKYNRYGKYGYGRYGRYGYYRYRNSYYSRPHNPENK
;
A
#
# COMPACT_ATOMS: atom_id res chain seq x y z
N MET A 1 19.89 57.71 45.63
CA MET A 1 21.02 56.81 45.73
C MET A 1 20.94 55.80 44.57
N LYS A 2 21.85 55.89 43.67
CA LYS A 2 21.86 55.19 42.35
C LYS A 2 22.54 53.84 42.50
N ASN A 3 21.88 52.76 42.09
CA ASN A 3 22.55 51.46 41.91
C ASN A 3 22.62 51.17 40.43
N ILE A 4 23.85 51.03 39.98
CA ILE A 4 24.31 50.70 38.65
C ILE A 4 24.26 49.17 38.51
N ILE A 5 23.45 48.68 37.55
CA ILE A 5 23.46 47.28 37.18
C ILE A 5 24.40 47.13 35.97
N LYS A 6 25.50 46.40 36.16
CA LYS A 6 26.44 46.01 35.11
C LYS A 6 25.82 44.87 34.27
N ASN A 7 25.66 45.12 32.98
CA ASN A 7 25.38 44.08 31.99
C ASN A 7 26.65 43.26 31.75
N THR A 8 26.59 42.00 32.07
CA THR A 8 27.55 40.99 31.62
C THR A 8 26.98 40.28 30.40
N VAL A 9 27.46 40.60 29.23
CA VAL A 9 27.18 39.89 27.99
C VAL A 9 28.02 38.61 28.02
N THR A 10 27.36 37.48 28.13
CA THR A 10 28.00 36.16 27.94
C THR A 10 27.89 35.79 26.46
N GLU A 11 29.04 35.78 25.83
CA GLU A 11 29.20 35.23 24.47
C GLU A 11 28.78 33.75 24.49
N ARG A 12 27.78 33.43 23.69
CA ARG A 12 27.44 32.03 23.40
C ARG A 12 28.31 31.56 22.24
N GLU A 13 29.25 30.68 22.55
CA GLU A 13 29.97 29.91 21.56
C GLU A 13 29.00 29.17 20.64
N GLU A 14 29.00 29.50 19.36
CA GLU A 14 28.32 28.75 18.31
C GLU A 14 28.97 27.38 18.16
N LYS A 15 28.27 26.32 18.56
CA LYS A 15 28.62 24.94 18.22
C LYS A 15 28.54 24.75 16.71
N PRO A 16 29.52 24.06 16.09
CA PRO A 16 29.51 23.85 14.63
C PRO A 16 28.27 23.07 14.21
N LYS A 17 27.58 23.56 13.19
CA LYS A 17 26.44 22.90 12.54
C LYS A 17 26.91 21.53 12.03
N MET A 18 26.45 20.47 12.66
CA MET A 18 26.57 19.13 12.11
C MET A 18 25.90 19.11 10.73
N ALA A 19 26.71 18.86 9.71
CA ALA A 19 26.24 18.62 8.36
C ALA A 19 25.17 17.51 8.41
N ASN A 20 23.94 17.84 7.97
CA ASN A 20 22.88 16.88 7.76
C ASN A 20 23.39 15.86 6.73
N LYS A 21 23.81 14.68 7.20
CA LYS A 21 23.88 13.50 6.33
C LYS A 21 22.48 13.28 5.76
N VAL A 22 22.34 13.60 4.48
CA VAL A 22 21.18 13.21 3.67
C VAL A 22 21.07 11.70 3.83
N SER A 23 20.09 11.24 4.60
CA SER A 23 19.77 9.82 4.71
C SER A 23 19.40 9.37 3.29
N GLU A 24 20.18 8.46 2.73
CA GLU A 24 19.82 7.76 1.50
C GLU A 24 18.35 7.34 1.61
N LYS A 25 17.53 7.88 0.70
CA LYS A 25 16.14 7.46 0.54
C LYS A 25 16.20 5.98 0.18
N THR A 26 15.99 5.10 1.15
CA THR A 26 15.73 3.68 0.88
C THR A 26 14.61 3.63 -0.14
N THR A 27 14.92 3.21 -1.36
CA THR A 27 13.94 3.12 -2.43
C THR A 27 12.84 2.19 -1.94
N ASP A 28 11.59 2.59 -2.12
CA ASP A 28 10.39 1.90 -1.61
C ASP A 28 10.32 0.41 -2.04
N SER A 29 11.06 0.05 -3.10
CA SER A 29 11.26 -1.33 -3.59
C SER A 29 12.10 -2.23 -2.65
N SER A 30 12.84 -1.68 -1.67
CA SER A 30 13.64 -2.47 -0.72
C SER A 30 12.80 -3.28 0.27
N ARG A 31 11.49 -3.03 0.33
CA ARG A 31 10.54 -3.71 1.23
C ARG A 31 9.70 -4.78 0.53
N ILE A 32 9.99 -5.07 -0.74
CA ILE A 32 9.26 -6.08 -1.54
C ILE A 32 9.98 -7.41 -1.44
N LEU A 33 9.25 -8.48 -1.11
CA LEU A 33 9.75 -9.85 -1.12
C LEU A 33 10.23 -10.22 -2.52
N GLY A 34 11.24 -11.09 -2.63
CA GLY A 34 11.78 -11.54 -3.92
C GLY A 34 12.71 -10.55 -4.63
N ASN A 35 12.98 -9.38 -4.06
CA ASN A 35 13.95 -8.43 -4.61
C ASN A 35 15.37 -8.72 -4.08
N GLU A 36 15.84 -9.95 -4.30
CA GLU A 36 17.04 -10.48 -3.66
C GLU A 36 18.36 -9.84 -4.14
N LYS A 37 18.34 -9.14 -5.28
CA LYS A 37 19.59 -8.64 -5.92
C LYS A 37 20.17 -7.40 -5.22
N HIS A 38 19.38 -6.63 -4.44
CA HIS A 38 19.86 -5.35 -3.90
C HIS A 38 19.56 -5.03 -2.44
N ASN A 39 18.60 -5.69 -1.76
CA ASN A 39 18.38 -5.50 -0.34
C ASN A 39 17.71 -6.74 0.26
N LYS A 40 18.39 -7.40 1.17
CA LYS A 40 17.81 -8.53 1.91
C LYS A 40 16.69 -8.00 2.81
N VAL A 41 15.45 -8.32 2.48
CA VAL A 41 14.32 -8.11 3.40
C VAL A 41 14.65 -8.84 4.71
N PRO A 42 14.49 -8.21 5.87
CA PRO A 42 14.79 -8.84 7.15
C PRO A 42 14.02 -10.17 7.32
N PHE A 43 14.69 -11.20 7.83
CA PHE A 43 14.11 -12.53 8.04
C PHE A 43 12.76 -12.47 8.78
N ALA A 44 12.66 -11.65 9.84
CA ALA A 44 11.42 -11.47 10.60
C ALA A 44 10.25 -10.98 9.73
N VAL A 45 10.51 -10.15 8.73
CA VAL A 45 9.47 -9.65 7.79
C VAL A 45 9.04 -10.78 6.85
N VAL A 46 9.98 -11.57 6.35
CA VAL A 46 9.69 -12.74 5.50
C VAL A 46 8.80 -13.73 6.25
N GLU A 47 9.15 -14.06 7.48
CA GLU A 47 8.38 -14.99 8.31
C GLU A 47 7.00 -14.42 8.69
N ALA A 48 6.88 -13.12 8.93
CA ALA A 48 5.60 -12.48 9.15
C ALA A 48 4.66 -12.63 7.94
N TYR A 49 5.17 -12.44 6.71
CA TYR A 49 4.35 -12.65 5.50
C TYR A 49 4.03 -14.13 5.26
N LYS A 50 4.91 -15.08 5.59
CA LYS A 50 4.60 -16.51 5.54
C LYS A 50 3.46 -16.88 6.49
N THR A 51 3.51 -16.37 7.73
CA THR A 51 2.43 -16.59 8.71
C THR A 51 1.13 -15.93 8.24
N THR A 52 1.18 -14.69 7.78
CA THR A 52 0.02 -13.97 7.23
C THR A 52 -0.61 -14.73 6.06
N ARG A 53 0.20 -15.27 5.17
CA ARG A 53 -0.25 -16.10 4.04
C ARG A 53 -1.06 -17.32 4.49
N ILE A 54 -0.62 -18.02 5.54
CA ILE A 54 -1.34 -19.20 6.07
C ILE A 54 -2.75 -18.79 6.50
N HIS A 55 -2.89 -17.68 7.24
CA HIS A 55 -4.18 -17.17 7.67
C HIS A 55 -5.06 -16.74 6.50
N ILE A 56 -4.48 -16.03 5.51
CA ILE A 56 -5.22 -15.60 4.31
C ILE A 56 -5.74 -16.82 3.54
N VAL A 57 -4.87 -17.77 3.20
CA VAL A 57 -5.28 -18.98 2.45
C VAL A 57 -6.41 -19.71 3.19
N SER A 58 -6.24 -19.97 4.50
CA SER A 58 -7.29 -20.62 5.30
C SER A 58 -8.62 -19.87 5.28
N THR A 59 -8.59 -18.54 5.32
CA THR A 59 -9.80 -17.71 5.30
C THR A 59 -10.46 -17.73 3.92
N LEU A 60 -9.70 -17.56 2.85
CA LEU A 60 -10.22 -17.54 1.48
C LEU A 60 -10.77 -18.89 1.05
N GLU A 61 -10.10 -20.00 1.39
CA GLU A 61 -10.59 -21.34 1.11
C GLU A 61 -11.91 -21.65 1.82
N LYS A 62 -12.05 -21.29 3.11
CA LYS A 62 -13.30 -21.45 3.85
C LYS A 62 -14.45 -20.65 3.24
N SER A 63 -14.17 -19.47 2.74
CA SER A 63 -15.16 -18.58 2.12
C SER A 63 -15.36 -18.86 0.62
N LYS A 64 -14.59 -19.78 0.03
CA LYS A 64 -14.52 -20.02 -1.42
C LYS A 64 -14.22 -18.73 -2.23
N ALA A 65 -13.46 -17.83 -1.62
CA ALA A 65 -13.13 -16.52 -2.17
C ALA A 65 -11.87 -16.57 -3.01
N LYS A 66 -11.88 -15.87 -4.15
CA LYS A 66 -10.73 -15.71 -5.05
C LYS A 66 -10.33 -14.25 -5.22
N VAL A 67 -11.30 -13.33 -5.19
CA VAL A 67 -11.12 -11.89 -5.50
C VAL A 67 -11.16 -11.09 -4.22
N VAL A 68 -10.05 -10.45 -3.87
CA VAL A 68 -9.88 -9.76 -2.59
C VAL A 68 -9.40 -8.33 -2.80
N ALA A 69 -10.12 -7.37 -2.24
CA ALA A 69 -9.64 -6.00 -2.13
C ALA A 69 -8.71 -5.84 -0.92
N ILE A 70 -7.66 -5.04 -1.05
CA ILE A 70 -6.80 -4.62 0.05
C ILE A 70 -6.85 -3.11 0.15
N SER A 71 -7.28 -2.60 1.29
CA SER A 71 -7.33 -1.17 1.56
C SER A 71 -6.88 -0.82 2.98
N SER A 72 -6.91 0.46 3.30
CA SER A 72 -6.59 0.98 4.64
C SER A 72 -7.48 2.18 4.98
N PRO A 73 -7.66 2.54 6.26
CA PRO A 73 -8.35 3.75 6.63
C PRO A 73 -7.78 5.00 5.98
N ASN A 74 -6.46 5.16 6.03
CA ASN A 74 -5.78 6.37 5.55
C ASN A 74 -4.62 6.03 4.62
N ALA A 75 -4.06 7.08 4.01
CA ALA A 75 -2.87 6.96 3.18
C ALA A 75 -1.61 6.64 4.02
N ALA A 76 -0.60 6.06 3.37
CA ALA A 76 0.70 5.72 3.95
C ALA A 76 0.69 4.65 5.08
N GLU A 77 -0.37 3.86 5.18
CA GLU A 77 -0.47 2.75 6.14
C GLU A 77 0.18 1.45 5.62
N GLY A 78 0.68 1.44 4.38
CA GLY A 78 1.44 0.34 3.79
C GLY A 78 0.62 -0.63 2.95
N LYS A 79 -0.62 -0.30 2.58
CA LYS A 79 -1.53 -1.15 1.79
C LYS A 79 -0.86 -1.76 0.55
N SER A 80 -0.32 -0.95 -0.35
CA SER A 80 0.28 -1.42 -1.61
C SER A 80 1.52 -2.30 -1.41
N THR A 81 2.36 -1.98 -0.42
CA THR A 81 3.51 -2.83 -0.06
C THR A 81 3.03 -4.17 0.48
N THR A 82 1.99 -4.16 1.31
CA THR A 82 1.40 -5.38 1.87
C THR A 82 0.70 -6.20 0.79
N ALA A 83 -0.07 -5.57 -0.10
CA ALA A 83 -0.74 -6.24 -1.22
C ALA A 83 0.25 -6.98 -2.13
N ILE A 84 1.33 -6.31 -2.54
CA ILE A 84 2.38 -6.92 -3.37
C ILE A 84 3.05 -8.09 -2.63
N ASN A 85 3.41 -7.91 -1.36
CA ASN A 85 4.07 -8.97 -0.59
C ASN A 85 3.15 -10.18 -0.34
N ILE A 86 1.85 -9.97 -0.16
CA ILE A 86 0.87 -11.05 -0.09
C ILE A 86 0.79 -11.78 -1.43
N ALA A 87 0.71 -11.05 -2.55
CA ALA A 87 0.68 -11.65 -3.88
C ALA A 87 1.93 -12.51 -4.15
N ILE A 88 3.12 -12.00 -3.82
CA ILE A 88 4.37 -12.75 -3.91
C ILE A 88 4.34 -13.99 -2.99
N ALA A 89 3.89 -13.82 -1.75
CA ALA A 89 3.83 -14.94 -0.82
C ALA A 89 2.85 -16.03 -1.27
N LEU A 90 1.72 -15.68 -1.87
CA LEU A 90 0.75 -16.64 -2.44
C LEU A 90 1.31 -17.35 -3.67
N SER A 91 2.00 -16.64 -4.57
CA SER A 91 2.60 -17.25 -5.78
C SER A 91 3.68 -18.30 -5.45
N GLN A 92 4.32 -18.20 -4.27
CA GLN A 92 5.28 -19.21 -3.78
C GLN A 92 4.63 -20.56 -3.43
N LEU A 93 3.30 -20.65 -3.41
CA LEU A 93 2.55 -21.90 -3.23
C LEU A 93 2.16 -22.57 -4.56
N ASN A 94 2.79 -22.20 -5.66
CA ASN A 94 2.42 -22.62 -7.02
C ASN A 94 0.96 -22.28 -7.40
N LYS A 95 0.44 -21.17 -6.84
CA LYS A 95 -0.89 -20.61 -7.15
C LYS A 95 -0.75 -19.51 -8.19
N LYS A 96 -1.61 -19.51 -9.19
CA LYS A 96 -1.70 -18.43 -10.17
C LYS A 96 -2.31 -17.19 -9.50
N VAL A 97 -1.53 -16.14 -9.38
CA VAL A 97 -1.92 -14.90 -8.67
C VAL A 97 -1.88 -13.72 -9.62
N LEU A 98 -2.92 -12.89 -9.56
CA LEU A 98 -2.95 -11.59 -10.22
C LEU A 98 -3.04 -10.49 -9.17
N ILE A 99 -2.15 -9.50 -9.22
CA ILE A 99 -2.30 -8.26 -8.46
C ILE A 99 -2.62 -7.10 -9.39
N ILE A 100 -3.61 -6.29 -9.02
CA ILE A 100 -4.14 -5.18 -9.81
C ILE A 100 -4.03 -3.89 -9.00
N ASP A 101 -3.37 -2.88 -9.59
CA ASP A 101 -3.32 -1.53 -9.02
C ASP A 101 -4.62 -0.80 -9.36
N ALA A 102 -5.51 -0.68 -8.40
CA ALA A 102 -6.78 0.05 -8.52
C ALA A 102 -6.76 1.40 -7.79
N ASP A 103 -5.60 1.83 -7.23
CA ASP A 103 -5.38 3.19 -6.75
C ASP A 103 -4.91 4.09 -7.92
N SER A 104 -5.79 4.35 -8.87
CA SER A 104 -5.48 5.16 -10.06
C SER A 104 -5.08 6.60 -9.72
N ARG A 105 -5.55 7.11 -8.58
CA ARG A 105 -5.22 8.46 -8.11
C ARG A 105 -3.79 8.56 -7.62
N ARG A 106 -3.26 7.45 -7.09
CA ARG A 106 -1.90 7.37 -6.58
C ARG A 106 -1.27 5.99 -6.79
N SER A 107 -1.25 5.60 -8.04
CA SER A 107 -0.66 4.35 -8.49
C SER A 107 0.79 4.18 -7.99
N THR A 108 1.07 3.02 -7.40
CA THR A 108 2.38 2.71 -6.81
C THR A 108 2.92 1.33 -7.15
N VAL A 109 2.07 0.39 -7.59
CA VAL A 109 2.47 -0.98 -7.92
C VAL A 109 3.54 -0.98 -9.01
N HIS A 110 3.34 -0.19 -10.08
CA HIS A 110 4.30 -0.07 -11.18
C HIS A 110 5.69 0.37 -10.71
N LYS A 111 5.77 1.33 -9.76
CA LYS A 111 7.05 1.81 -9.21
C LYS A 111 7.75 0.76 -8.38
N LYS A 112 6.97 0.04 -7.55
CA LYS A 112 7.47 -1.00 -6.65
C LYS A 112 7.95 -2.23 -7.41
N LEU A 113 7.26 -2.59 -8.50
CA LEU A 113 7.61 -3.71 -9.39
C LEU A 113 8.51 -3.29 -10.57
N LYS A 114 8.94 -2.01 -10.63
CA LYS A 114 9.84 -1.46 -11.66
C LYS A 114 9.29 -1.63 -13.08
N ALA A 115 8.01 -1.39 -13.28
CA ALA A 115 7.33 -1.47 -14.56
C ALA A 115 6.83 -0.10 -15.04
N GLN A 116 6.51 0.00 -16.32
CA GLN A 116 5.82 1.16 -16.89
C GLN A 116 4.33 1.10 -16.55
N ASN A 117 3.69 2.29 -16.40
CA ASN A 117 2.26 2.45 -16.17
C ASN A 117 1.54 2.93 -17.44
N ALA A 118 1.87 2.35 -18.60
CA ALA A 118 1.32 2.81 -19.89
C ALA A 118 -0.11 2.31 -20.09
N LEU A 119 -0.30 0.99 -20.14
CA LEU A 119 -1.63 0.36 -20.18
C LEU A 119 -1.90 -0.36 -18.86
N GLY A 120 -3.14 -0.30 -18.38
CA GLY A 120 -3.53 -0.91 -17.11
C GLY A 120 -5.04 -1.07 -16.96
N LEU A 121 -5.48 -1.18 -15.71
CA LEU A 121 -6.87 -1.47 -15.37
C LEU A 121 -7.86 -0.48 -15.99
N LEU A 122 -7.59 0.84 -15.90
CA LEU A 122 -8.52 1.84 -16.40
C LEU A 122 -8.63 1.81 -17.93
N ASP A 123 -7.55 1.45 -18.63
CA ASP A 123 -7.57 1.33 -20.10
C ASP A 123 -8.40 0.11 -20.53
N ILE A 124 -8.32 -1.01 -19.79
CA ILE A 124 -9.16 -2.20 -20.05
C ILE A 124 -10.64 -1.85 -19.90
N ILE A 125 -11.04 -1.32 -18.75
CA ILE A 125 -12.47 -1.05 -18.47
C ILE A 125 -13.06 0.10 -19.28
N SER A 126 -12.22 0.99 -19.85
CA SER A 126 -12.65 2.01 -20.80
C SER A 126 -12.65 1.53 -22.25
N GLY A 127 -12.22 0.28 -22.53
CA GLY A 127 -12.18 -0.29 -23.86
C GLY A 127 -11.03 0.21 -24.75
N THR A 128 -10.01 0.86 -24.17
CA THR A 128 -8.82 1.36 -24.89
C THR A 128 -7.62 0.43 -24.85
N GLY A 129 -7.71 -0.70 -24.13
CA GLY A 129 -6.69 -1.74 -24.04
C GLY A 129 -7.28 -3.09 -23.74
N THR A 130 -6.53 -4.16 -23.98
CA THR A 130 -6.93 -5.54 -23.67
C THR A 130 -6.27 -6.05 -22.40
N ILE A 131 -6.81 -7.14 -21.83
CA ILE A 131 -6.22 -7.80 -20.65
C ILE A 131 -4.81 -8.28 -20.94
N GLU A 132 -4.59 -8.88 -22.13
CA GLU A 132 -3.28 -9.38 -22.53
C GLU A 132 -2.23 -8.29 -22.62
N GLU A 133 -2.57 -7.14 -23.23
CA GLU A 133 -1.64 -6.01 -23.39
C GLU A 133 -1.29 -5.35 -22.05
N ALA A 134 -2.26 -5.26 -21.14
CA ALA A 134 -2.09 -4.63 -19.83
C ALA A 134 -1.40 -5.54 -18.81
N THR A 135 -1.49 -6.88 -19.00
CA THR A 135 -0.97 -7.87 -18.05
C THR A 135 0.55 -8.02 -18.18
N LYS A 136 1.25 -7.81 -17.07
CA LYS A 136 2.71 -7.91 -16.97
C LYS A 136 3.09 -9.11 -16.09
N THR A 137 4.19 -9.77 -16.41
CA THR A 137 4.70 -10.93 -15.66
C THR A 137 5.75 -10.51 -14.64
N TYR A 138 5.57 -10.90 -13.38
CA TYR A 138 6.58 -10.76 -12.33
C TYR A 138 7.42 -12.05 -12.19
N ASN A 139 6.75 -13.21 -12.13
CA ASN A 139 7.33 -14.55 -12.20
C ASN A 139 6.28 -15.52 -12.77
N ASP A 140 6.61 -16.83 -12.86
CA ASP A 140 5.77 -17.84 -13.49
C ASP A 140 4.35 -17.92 -12.89
N ASN A 141 4.21 -17.62 -11.60
CA ASN A 141 2.95 -17.74 -10.86
C ASN A 141 2.34 -16.38 -10.47
N LEU A 142 3.02 -15.26 -10.74
CA LEU A 142 2.54 -13.92 -10.38
C LEU A 142 2.56 -13.00 -11.60
N LYS A 143 1.38 -12.55 -11.98
CA LYS A 143 1.18 -11.47 -12.94
C LYS A 143 0.61 -10.24 -12.27
N PHE A 144 0.71 -9.08 -12.92
CA PHE A 144 0.17 -7.84 -12.38
C PHE A 144 -0.35 -6.93 -13.49
N ILE A 145 -1.37 -6.14 -13.14
CA ILE A 145 -1.92 -5.08 -13.97
C ILE A 145 -1.71 -3.75 -13.22
N THR A 146 -1.16 -2.77 -13.91
CA THR A 146 -0.96 -1.41 -13.36
C THR A 146 -2.25 -0.61 -13.46
N ALA A 147 -2.32 0.59 -12.87
CA ALA A 147 -3.54 1.40 -12.95
C ALA A 147 -3.85 1.91 -14.36
N GLY A 148 -2.82 2.12 -15.19
CA GLY A 148 -2.97 2.64 -16.54
C GLY A 148 -3.14 4.16 -16.58
N THR A 149 -3.85 4.64 -17.60
CA THR A 149 -4.15 6.05 -17.84
C THR A 149 -5.06 6.61 -16.75
N GLN A 150 -4.78 7.82 -16.27
CA GLN A 150 -5.62 8.45 -15.26
C GLN A 150 -6.99 8.82 -15.81
N ALA A 151 -8.06 8.49 -15.07
CA ALA A 151 -9.42 8.92 -15.35
C ALA A 151 -9.87 10.03 -14.39
N ASN A 152 -10.78 10.88 -14.84
CA ASN A 152 -11.35 11.95 -14.00
C ASN A 152 -12.21 11.38 -12.86
N ASN A 153 -13.01 10.35 -13.14
CA ASN A 153 -13.97 9.73 -12.22
C ASN A 153 -13.76 8.21 -12.16
N PRO A 154 -12.71 7.70 -11.47
CA PRO A 154 -12.45 6.26 -11.43
C PRO A 154 -13.58 5.44 -10.81
N SER A 155 -14.27 5.98 -9.78
CA SER A 155 -15.37 5.28 -9.11
C SER A 155 -16.56 5.00 -10.05
N GLU A 156 -16.82 5.87 -11.01
CA GLU A 156 -17.86 5.63 -12.04
C GLU A 156 -17.46 4.46 -12.94
N LEU A 157 -16.21 4.41 -13.39
CA LEU A 157 -15.69 3.30 -14.20
C LEU A 157 -15.79 1.96 -13.48
N PHE A 158 -15.47 1.92 -12.17
CA PHE A 158 -15.60 0.69 -11.37
C PHE A 158 -17.05 0.28 -11.13
N SER A 159 -18.02 1.15 -11.40
CA SER A 159 -19.44 0.85 -11.30
C SER A 159 -20.05 0.33 -12.62
N THR A 160 -19.30 0.36 -13.73
CA THR A 160 -19.77 -0.07 -15.06
C THR A 160 -19.90 -1.58 -15.18
N GLU A 161 -20.66 -2.02 -16.20
CA GLU A 161 -20.73 -3.41 -16.62
C GLU A 161 -19.38 -3.92 -17.11
N SER A 162 -18.61 -3.10 -17.85
CA SER A 162 -17.27 -3.44 -18.33
C SER A 162 -16.31 -3.87 -17.21
N PHE A 163 -16.43 -3.27 -16.00
CA PHE A 163 -15.64 -3.73 -14.86
C PHE A 163 -16.12 -5.09 -14.33
N SER A 164 -17.42 -5.38 -14.39
CA SER A 164 -17.95 -6.68 -13.99
C SER A 164 -17.52 -7.76 -15.00
N ASP A 165 -17.61 -7.48 -16.30
CA ASP A 165 -17.17 -8.38 -17.37
C ASP A 165 -15.67 -8.69 -17.25
N PHE A 166 -14.84 -7.66 -17.00
CA PHE A 166 -13.43 -7.83 -16.72
C PHE A 166 -13.19 -8.78 -15.53
N LEU A 167 -13.94 -8.60 -14.43
CA LEU A 167 -13.81 -9.46 -13.25
C LEU A 167 -14.17 -10.92 -13.57
N ASP A 168 -15.25 -11.13 -14.32
CA ASP A 168 -15.72 -12.46 -14.67
C ASP A 168 -14.70 -13.17 -15.57
N GLU A 169 -14.10 -12.46 -16.52
CA GLU A 169 -13.06 -13.01 -17.39
C GLU A 169 -11.81 -13.44 -16.62
N ILE A 170 -11.32 -12.62 -15.69
CA ILE A 170 -10.09 -12.94 -14.96
C ILE A 170 -10.28 -13.99 -13.84
N LYS A 171 -11.49 -14.16 -13.28
CA LYS A 171 -11.77 -15.11 -12.19
C LYS A 171 -11.43 -16.56 -12.55
N ASP A 172 -11.59 -16.95 -13.81
CA ASP A 172 -11.29 -18.30 -14.26
C ASP A 172 -9.82 -18.52 -14.59
N MET A 173 -9.05 -17.45 -14.75
CA MET A 173 -7.65 -17.50 -15.13
C MET A 173 -6.70 -17.66 -13.94
N TYR A 174 -7.13 -17.24 -12.73
CA TYR A 174 -6.29 -17.14 -11.54
C TYR A 174 -6.90 -17.84 -10.33
N ASP A 175 -6.03 -18.35 -9.45
CA ASP A 175 -6.43 -18.90 -8.13
C ASP A 175 -6.77 -17.78 -7.15
N TYR A 176 -6.00 -16.67 -7.19
CA TYR A 176 -6.21 -15.49 -6.35
C TYR A 176 -6.02 -14.20 -7.15
N ILE A 177 -6.92 -13.26 -6.93
CA ILE A 177 -6.89 -11.93 -7.53
C ILE A 177 -6.91 -10.91 -6.39
N ILE A 178 -5.93 -10.00 -6.38
CA ILE A 178 -5.74 -9.00 -5.32
C ILE A 178 -5.84 -7.61 -5.93
N PHE A 179 -6.78 -6.80 -5.45
CA PHE A 179 -6.88 -5.39 -5.80
C PHE A 179 -6.18 -4.53 -4.74
N ASP A 180 -5.14 -3.80 -5.11
CA ASP A 180 -4.59 -2.70 -4.28
C ASP A 180 -5.44 -1.46 -4.51
N THR A 181 -6.27 -1.10 -3.54
CA THR A 181 -7.25 -0.02 -3.65
C THR A 181 -6.83 1.23 -2.89
N PRO A 182 -7.38 2.43 -3.19
CA PRO A 182 -7.10 3.63 -2.41
C PRO A 182 -7.64 3.53 -0.97
N PRO A 183 -7.23 4.45 -0.06
CA PRO A 183 -7.72 4.46 1.32
C PRO A 183 -9.23 4.76 1.40
N ILE A 184 -9.95 3.98 2.20
CA ILE A 184 -11.43 4.05 2.30
C ILE A 184 -11.93 5.40 2.82
N ASN A 185 -11.26 5.98 3.83
CA ASN A 185 -11.71 7.25 4.41
C ASN A 185 -11.38 8.48 3.54
N LEU A 186 -10.75 8.30 2.38
CA LEU A 186 -10.38 9.40 1.49
C LEU A 186 -11.23 9.44 0.23
N VAL A 187 -11.56 8.30 -0.34
CA VAL A 187 -12.31 8.20 -1.61
C VAL A 187 -13.18 6.95 -1.64
N SER A 188 -14.27 7.00 -2.41
CA SER A 188 -15.25 5.90 -2.53
C SER A 188 -14.77 4.72 -3.38
N ASP A 189 -13.77 4.92 -4.23
CA ASP A 189 -13.30 3.93 -5.21
C ASP A 189 -13.06 2.54 -4.57
N ALA A 190 -12.44 2.52 -3.38
CA ALA A 190 -12.15 1.28 -2.66
C ALA A 190 -13.40 0.50 -2.26
N LEU A 191 -14.47 1.20 -1.86
CA LEU A 191 -15.73 0.58 -1.47
C LEU A 191 -16.47 0.03 -2.69
N VAL A 192 -16.48 0.78 -3.80
CA VAL A 192 -17.08 0.33 -5.06
C VAL A 192 -16.41 -0.95 -5.57
N ILE A 193 -15.09 -1.00 -5.56
CA ILE A 193 -14.33 -2.20 -5.95
C ILE A 193 -14.60 -3.35 -4.99
N ALA A 194 -14.57 -3.10 -3.67
CA ALA A 194 -14.77 -4.14 -2.67
C ALA A 194 -16.16 -4.78 -2.71
N GLN A 195 -17.21 -4.04 -3.13
CA GLN A 195 -18.54 -4.60 -3.36
C GLN A 195 -18.60 -5.61 -4.53
N LYS A 196 -17.68 -5.51 -5.48
CA LYS A 196 -17.56 -6.45 -6.61
C LYS A 196 -16.60 -7.61 -6.32
N CYS A 197 -15.83 -7.51 -5.23
CA CYS A 197 -14.93 -8.57 -4.74
C CYS A 197 -15.67 -9.52 -3.79
N ASP A 198 -15.06 -10.67 -3.49
CA ASP A 198 -15.59 -11.60 -2.49
C ASP A 198 -15.46 -11.04 -1.06
N GLY A 199 -14.60 -10.04 -0.88
CA GLY A 199 -14.43 -9.31 0.37
C GLY A 199 -13.16 -8.47 0.39
N ILE A 200 -12.84 -7.94 1.58
CA ILE A 200 -11.74 -7.00 1.77
C ILE A 200 -10.85 -7.41 2.95
N ILE A 201 -9.54 -7.18 2.80
CA ILE A 201 -8.56 -7.20 3.91
C ILE A 201 -8.19 -5.75 4.22
N LEU A 202 -8.31 -5.36 5.48
CA LEU A 202 -7.97 -4.02 5.94
C LEU A 202 -6.55 -3.98 6.48
N ILE A 203 -5.81 -2.93 6.12
CA ILE A 203 -4.47 -2.67 6.64
C ILE A 203 -4.55 -1.53 7.65
N ALA A 204 -4.12 -1.77 8.87
CA ALA A 204 -3.91 -0.75 9.88
C ALA A 204 -2.41 -0.61 10.17
N ARG A 205 -1.95 0.60 10.48
CA ARG A 205 -0.55 0.82 10.85
C ARG A 205 -0.43 1.15 12.32
N ALA A 206 0.35 0.34 13.04
CA ALA A 206 0.62 0.53 14.46
C ALA A 206 1.13 1.96 14.74
N ASN A 207 0.65 2.57 15.80
CA ASN A 207 1.00 3.94 16.24
C ASN A 207 0.65 5.06 15.24
N ILE A 208 -0.12 4.77 14.18
CA ILE A 208 -0.53 5.74 13.15
C ILE A 208 -2.03 5.70 12.91
N THR A 209 -2.60 4.53 12.67
CA THR A 209 -4.05 4.37 12.48
C THR A 209 -4.75 4.64 13.80
N THR A 210 -5.60 5.66 13.86
CA THR A 210 -6.42 5.95 15.05
C THR A 210 -7.63 5.02 15.12
N TYR A 211 -8.13 4.81 16.33
CA TYR A 211 -9.34 4.02 16.54
C TYR A 211 -10.54 4.58 15.76
N ASP A 212 -10.74 5.91 15.79
CA ASP A 212 -11.86 6.54 15.07
C ASP A 212 -11.77 6.40 13.55
N ALA A 213 -10.55 6.50 12.98
CA ALA A 213 -10.35 6.29 11.57
C ALA A 213 -10.64 4.83 11.17
N PHE A 214 -10.18 3.88 11.97
CA PHE A 214 -10.42 2.47 11.75
C PHE A 214 -11.90 2.10 11.92
N LYS A 215 -12.55 2.63 12.98
CA LYS A 215 -13.98 2.42 13.22
C LYS A 215 -14.82 2.90 12.05
N ARG A 216 -14.59 4.13 11.53
CA ARG A 216 -15.29 4.64 10.33
C ARG A 216 -15.15 3.70 9.14
N THR A 217 -13.94 3.18 8.90
CA THR A 217 -13.68 2.23 7.81
C THR A 217 -14.52 0.96 7.97
N VAL A 218 -14.56 0.39 9.18
CA VAL A 218 -15.35 -0.81 9.46
C VAL A 218 -16.85 -0.52 9.36
N ASP A 219 -17.31 0.62 9.85
CA ASP A 219 -18.72 1.01 9.74
C ASP A 219 -19.12 1.14 8.26
N SER A 220 -18.32 1.80 7.41
CA SER A 220 -18.58 1.92 5.97
C SER A 220 -18.61 0.55 5.26
N THR A 221 -17.74 -0.39 5.63
CA THR A 221 -17.78 -1.74 5.04
C THR A 221 -19.04 -2.50 5.45
N LYS A 222 -19.50 -2.34 6.69
CA LYS A 222 -20.74 -2.96 7.18
C LYS A 222 -21.99 -2.39 6.51
N GLU A 223 -22.08 -1.07 6.38
CA GLU A 223 -23.21 -0.40 5.72
C GLU A 223 -23.42 -0.89 4.28
N LEU A 224 -22.34 -1.23 3.61
CA LEU A 224 -22.35 -1.75 2.23
C LEU A 224 -22.35 -3.28 2.14
N ASN A 225 -22.49 -3.99 3.26
CA ASN A 225 -22.45 -5.46 3.34
C ASN A 225 -21.17 -6.06 2.73
N ILE A 226 -20.04 -5.36 2.82
CA ILE A 226 -18.76 -5.86 2.34
C ILE A 226 -18.19 -6.84 3.37
N ASN A 227 -17.83 -8.03 2.93
CA ASN A 227 -17.23 -9.05 3.78
C ASN A 227 -15.80 -8.68 4.16
N VAL A 228 -15.51 -8.47 5.45
CA VAL A 228 -14.17 -8.17 5.95
C VAL A 228 -13.49 -9.48 6.36
N PHE A 229 -12.53 -9.97 5.57
CA PHE A 229 -11.80 -11.21 5.85
C PHE A 229 -10.83 -11.11 7.03
N GLY A 230 -10.39 -9.90 7.36
CA GLY A 230 -9.51 -9.67 8.49
C GLY A 230 -8.77 -8.34 8.41
N VAL A 231 -7.89 -8.16 9.41
CA VAL A 231 -7.06 -6.96 9.55
C VAL A 231 -5.60 -7.35 9.65
N ILE A 232 -4.73 -6.68 8.91
CA ILE A 232 -3.28 -6.82 9.04
C ILE A 232 -2.72 -5.57 9.69
N ILE A 233 -2.06 -5.73 10.84
CA ILE A 233 -1.39 -4.63 11.53
C ILE A 233 0.03 -4.52 11.01
N ASN A 234 0.31 -3.44 10.28
CA ASN A 234 1.60 -3.15 9.71
C ASN A 234 2.45 -2.28 10.65
N GLY A 235 3.78 -2.45 10.61
CA GLY A 235 4.71 -1.67 11.43
C GLY A 235 4.64 -1.97 12.93
N PHE A 236 4.16 -3.16 13.31
CA PHE A 236 4.15 -3.60 14.70
C PHE A 236 5.55 -4.08 15.12
N GLU A 237 6.13 -3.41 16.10
CA GLU A 237 7.39 -3.83 16.73
C GLU A 237 7.07 -4.65 17.99
N SER A 238 7.33 -5.95 17.96
CA SER A 238 7.16 -6.78 19.16
C SER A 238 8.35 -6.55 20.12
N GLU A 239 8.07 -6.36 21.41
CA GLU A 239 9.11 -6.23 22.45
C GLU A 239 10.08 -7.41 22.47
N LYS A 240 9.69 -8.58 22.00
CA LYS A 240 10.56 -9.76 21.85
C LYS A 240 11.62 -9.59 20.77
N SER A 241 11.44 -8.71 19.80
CA SER A 241 12.45 -8.39 18.79
C SER A 241 13.68 -7.71 19.40
N TYR A 242 13.53 -7.00 20.52
CA TYR A 242 14.64 -6.40 21.27
C TYR A 242 15.57 -7.45 21.94
N LYS A 243 15.06 -8.61 22.35
CA LYS A 243 15.88 -9.65 22.98
C LYS A 243 16.62 -10.54 21.99
N TYR A 244 16.08 -10.75 20.79
CA TYR A 244 16.77 -11.52 19.73
C TYR A 244 17.87 -10.70 19.02
N GLY A 245 17.80 -9.37 19.04
CA GLY A 245 18.79 -8.47 18.44
C GLY A 245 20.15 -8.44 19.16
N LYS A 246 20.30 -9.05 20.35
CA LYS A 246 21.57 -9.08 21.07
C LYS A 246 22.59 -10.06 20.47
N TYR A 247 22.17 -10.92 19.55
CA TYR A 247 23.04 -11.84 18.81
C TYR A 247 23.47 -11.36 17.42
N ASN A 248 22.89 -10.25 16.92
CA ASN A 248 23.29 -9.70 15.62
C ASN A 248 23.75 -8.23 15.79
N ARG A 249 25.05 -8.03 15.89
CA ARG A 249 25.74 -6.74 16.10
C ARG A 249 25.69 -5.79 14.88
N TYR A 250 24.77 -6.01 13.94
CA TYR A 250 24.60 -5.21 12.74
C TYR A 250 23.11 -4.88 12.53
N GLY A 251 22.62 -3.75 13.08
CA GLY A 251 21.25 -3.35 12.83
C GLY A 251 20.76 -2.14 13.63
N LYS A 252 21.58 -1.09 13.74
CA LYS A 252 21.17 0.18 14.35
C LYS A 252 20.50 1.05 13.30
N TYR A 253 19.20 0.87 13.08
CA TYR A 253 18.36 1.83 12.35
C TYR A 253 17.09 2.10 13.15
N GLY A 254 17.13 3.23 13.87
CA GLY A 254 16.01 3.76 14.59
C GLY A 254 14.93 4.29 13.62
N TYR A 255 13.74 3.72 13.66
CA TYR A 255 12.54 4.22 13.02
C TYR A 255 11.82 5.18 13.98
N GLY A 256 12.20 6.43 13.94
CA GLY A 256 11.50 7.46 14.69
C GLY A 256 11.42 8.76 13.88
N ARG A 257 10.19 9.25 13.63
CA ARG A 257 9.91 10.65 13.25
C ARG A 257 9.52 10.99 11.81
N TYR A 258 8.72 10.19 11.11
CA TYR A 258 8.15 10.63 9.82
C TYR A 258 6.61 10.64 9.73
N GLY A 259 5.87 10.65 10.86
CA GLY A 259 4.41 10.50 10.85
C GLY A 259 3.58 11.77 10.56
N ARG A 260 4.10 12.97 10.81
CA ARG A 260 3.22 14.17 10.88
C ARG A 260 3.20 15.06 9.64
N TYR A 261 4.28 15.10 8.85
CA TYR A 261 4.35 15.94 7.64
C TYR A 261 3.82 15.27 6.36
N GLY A 262 3.77 13.94 6.31
CA GLY A 262 3.29 13.19 5.15
C GLY A 262 1.78 13.26 4.94
N TYR A 263 0.99 13.38 6.02
CA TYR A 263 -0.47 13.31 5.98
C TYR A 263 -1.12 14.47 5.20
N TYR A 264 -0.67 15.72 5.40
CA TYR A 264 -1.24 16.87 4.70
C TYR A 264 -0.92 16.89 3.20
N ARG A 265 0.28 16.49 2.83
CA ARG A 265 0.70 16.42 1.42
C ARG A 265 0.01 15.28 0.68
N TYR A 266 -0.32 14.20 1.39
CA TYR A 266 -1.00 13.03 0.85
C TYR A 266 -2.48 13.31 0.58
N ARG A 267 -3.16 13.98 1.49
CA ARG A 267 -4.58 14.35 1.34
C ARG A 267 -4.82 15.24 0.13
N ASN A 268 -3.96 16.23 -0.09
CA ASN A 268 -4.12 17.16 -1.21
C ASN A 268 -3.97 16.48 -2.58
N SER A 269 -3.20 15.41 -2.73
CA SER A 269 -3.05 14.72 -4.01
C SER A 269 -4.27 13.87 -4.42
N TYR A 270 -5.14 13.49 -3.47
CA TYR A 270 -6.39 12.78 -3.78
C TYR A 270 -7.52 13.74 -4.23
N TYR A 271 -7.44 15.01 -3.84
CA TYR A 271 -8.45 16.02 -4.16
C TYR A 271 -8.05 16.94 -5.31
N SER A 272 -6.79 16.95 -5.76
CA SER A 272 -6.36 17.75 -6.92
C SER A 272 -6.83 17.11 -8.21
N ARG A 273 -7.62 17.84 -9.00
CA ARG A 273 -7.93 17.46 -10.39
C ARG A 273 -6.63 17.39 -11.19
N PRO A 274 -6.46 16.45 -12.13
CA PRO A 274 -5.33 16.46 -13.05
C PRO A 274 -5.30 17.79 -13.78
N HIS A 275 -4.14 18.43 -13.79
CA HIS A 275 -3.91 19.68 -14.52
C HIS A 275 -3.91 19.33 -16.01
N ASN A 276 -4.92 19.80 -16.74
CA ASN A 276 -5.00 19.64 -18.19
C ASN A 276 -3.99 20.62 -18.82
N PRO A 277 -2.96 20.17 -19.59
CA PRO A 277 -1.98 21.05 -20.19
C PRO A 277 -2.47 21.78 -21.46
N GLU A 278 -3.72 21.62 -21.86
CA GLU A 278 -4.28 22.26 -23.05
C GLU A 278 -5.05 23.53 -22.69
N ASN A 279 -4.37 24.56 -22.22
CA ASN A 279 -4.80 25.94 -22.30
C ASN A 279 -3.57 26.86 -22.15
N LYS A 280 -2.84 26.95 -23.24
CA LYS A 280 -2.03 28.13 -23.59
C LYS A 280 -2.07 28.30 -25.11
#